data_b37b18bf73514a219a796ec69b21ed2e
#
_entry.id   b37b18bf73514a219a796ec69b21ed2e
#
_cell.length_a   1.000
_cell.length_b   1.000
_cell.length_c   1.000
_cell.angle_alpha   90.00
_cell.angle_beta   90.00
_cell.angle_gamma   90.00
#
_symmetry.space_group_name_H-M   'P 1'
#
loop_
_entity.id
_entity.type
_entity.pdbx_description
1 polymer ?
#
loop_
_entity_poly.entity_id
_entity_poly.type
_entity_poly.pdbx_seq_one_letter_code
_entity_poly.pdbx_strand_id
1 'polypeptide(L)'
;VDEVRRKFFGTLYNTYSFFSGYANVDAFDTEAAQVPVAERPEIDRWVLSVLNTLIKGVQKEMENFDPTRAGRLIEDFVNNDLSNWYVRLNRKRFWGKEMSQDKLAAYQTLYTCLTTVAKLLAPFAPFFADQLFCDLGAAQLESTTSVHLAKFPVADEQLIDRELEERMGMAQKITSMVHALRKKVNIAVRQ
;
A
#
# COMPACT_ATOMS: atom_id res chain seq x y z
N VAL A 1 18.79 -3.63 -13.06
CA VAL A 1 17.75 -4.69 -12.96
C VAL A 1 17.73 -5.29 -11.56
N ASP A 2 18.86 -5.75 -10.99
CA ASP A 2 18.92 -6.41 -9.68
C ASP A 2 18.51 -5.50 -8.51
N GLU A 3 18.75 -4.22 -8.60
CA GLU A 3 18.35 -3.26 -7.57
C GLU A 3 16.82 -3.12 -7.51
N VAL A 4 16.16 -2.94 -8.64
CA VAL A 4 14.70 -2.87 -8.73
C VAL A 4 14.05 -4.18 -8.26
N ARG A 5 14.62 -5.32 -8.69
CA ARG A 5 14.14 -6.63 -8.26
C ARG A 5 14.15 -6.79 -6.75
N ARG A 6 15.25 -6.41 -6.09
CA ARG A 6 15.40 -6.57 -4.64
C ARG A 6 14.69 -5.50 -3.83
N LYS A 7 14.80 -4.22 -4.24
CA LYS A 7 14.28 -3.11 -3.46
C LYS A 7 12.80 -2.86 -3.68
N PHE A 8 12.29 -3.05 -4.89
CA PHE A 8 10.89 -2.82 -5.20
C PHE A 8 10.07 -4.10 -5.20
N PHE A 9 10.32 -5.02 -6.13
CA PHE A 9 9.53 -6.26 -6.22
C PHE A 9 9.66 -7.13 -4.96
N GLY A 10 10.86 -7.20 -4.37
CA GLY A 10 11.07 -7.89 -3.10
C GLY A 10 10.26 -7.27 -1.96
N THR A 11 10.19 -5.94 -1.87
CA THR A 11 9.39 -5.24 -0.86
C THR A 11 7.90 -5.46 -1.07
N LEU A 12 7.42 -5.35 -2.30
CA LEU A 12 6.02 -5.58 -2.64
C LEU A 12 5.61 -7.03 -2.36
N TYR A 13 6.44 -8.00 -2.77
CA TYR A 13 6.22 -9.41 -2.48
C TYR A 13 6.19 -9.70 -0.97
N ASN A 14 7.10 -9.12 -0.19
CA ASN A 14 7.10 -9.28 1.26
C ASN A 14 5.85 -8.65 1.91
N THR A 15 5.37 -7.53 1.38
CA THR A 15 4.13 -6.90 1.83
C THR A 15 2.91 -7.77 1.53
N TYR A 16 2.85 -8.34 0.32
CA TYR A 16 1.84 -9.32 -0.06
C TYR A 16 1.92 -10.57 0.81
N SER A 17 3.10 -11.16 1.01
CA SER A 17 3.30 -12.35 1.84
C SER A 17 2.90 -12.13 3.29
N PHE A 18 3.15 -10.94 3.82
CA PHE A 18 2.64 -10.54 5.14
C PHE A 18 1.12 -10.54 5.16
N PHE A 19 0.48 -9.88 4.17
CA PHE A 19 -0.97 -9.83 4.07
C PHE A 19 -1.57 -11.24 3.94
N SER A 20 -1.15 -12.02 2.94
CA SER A 20 -1.71 -13.34 2.63
C SER A 20 -1.51 -14.33 3.77
N GLY A 21 -0.34 -14.30 4.43
CA GLY A 21 -0.06 -15.17 5.57
C GLY A 21 -1.06 -14.98 6.72
N TYR A 22 -1.34 -13.74 7.10
CA TYR A 22 -2.31 -13.44 8.15
C TYR A 22 -3.76 -13.58 7.66
N ALA A 23 -4.07 -13.13 6.44
CA ALA A 23 -5.40 -13.24 5.86
C ALA A 23 -5.88 -14.70 5.79
N ASN A 24 -5.00 -15.62 5.43
CA ASN A 24 -5.32 -17.06 5.39
C ASN A 24 -5.54 -17.64 6.80
N VAL A 25 -4.73 -17.26 7.78
CA VAL A 25 -4.87 -17.73 9.17
C VAL A 25 -6.16 -17.21 9.81
N ASP A 26 -6.48 -15.96 9.53
CA ASP A 26 -7.66 -15.28 10.10
C ASP A 26 -8.93 -15.51 9.27
N ALA A 27 -8.86 -16.25 8.16
CA ALA A 27 -9.95 -16.46 7.20
C ALA A 27 -10.60 -15.13 6.77
N PHE A 28 -9.75 -14.14 6.41
CA PHE A 28 -10.23 -12.83 5.99
C PHE A 28 -11.14 -12.95 4.77
N ASP A 29 -12.35 -12.45 4.91
CA ASP A 29 -13.34 -12.41 3.84
C ASP A 29 -13.26 -11.06 3.11
N THR A 30 -12.92 -11.10 1.84
CA THR A 30 -12.86 -9.92 0.97
C THR A 30 -14.24 -9.32 0.65
N GLU A 31 -15.31 -10.11 0.81
CA GLU A 31 -16.70 -9.69 0.61
C GLU A 31 -17.37 -9.18 1.91
N ALA A 32 -16.64 -9.26 3.04
CA ALA A 32 -17.15 -8.75 4.31
C ALA A 32 -17.58 -7.28 4.23
N ALA A 33 -18.57 -6.92 5.03
CA ALA A 33 -19.06 -5.55 5.13
C ALA A 33 -17.91 -4.55 5.35
N GLN A 34 -17.83 -3.54 4.50
CA GLN A 34 -16.76 -2.56 4.55
C GLN A 34 -16.89 -1.66 5.77
N VAL A 35 -15.82 -1.54 6.55
CA VAL A 35 -15.70 -0.51 7.58
C VAL A 35 -15.60 0.85 6.88
N PRO A 36 -16.52 1.81 7.16
CA PRO A 36 -16.46 3.12 6.53
C PRO A 36 -15.09 3.79 6.75
N VAL A 37 -14.54 4.42 5.71
CA VAL A 37 -13.19 5.02 5.80
C VAL A 37 -13.12 6.07 6.91
N ALA A 38 -14.19 6.85 7.12
CA ALA A 38 -14.25 7.85 8.18
C ALA A 38 -14.15 7.27 9.59
N GLU A 39 -14.53 5.99 9.78
CA GLU A 39 -14.46 5.29 11.06
C GLU A 39 -13.12 4.57 11.27
N ARG A 40 -12.28 4.47 10.23
CA ARG A 40 -10.98 3.84 10.32
C ARG A 40 -9.98 4.71 11.08
N PRO A 41 -8.98 4.13 11.74
CA PRO A 41 -7.87 4.86 12.34
C PRO A 41 -7.22 5.85 11.38
N GLU A 42 -6.64 6.92 11.93
CA GLU A 42 -6.00 7.99 11.15
C GLU A 42 -4.92 7.45 10.19
N ILE A 43 -4.19 6.42 10.61
CA ILE A 43 -3.14 5.81 9.77
C ILE A 43 -3.73 5.08 8.54
N ASP A 44 -4.93 4.50 8.64
CA ASP A 44 -5.62 3.89 7.50
C ASP A 44 -6.11 4.97 6.54
N ARG A 45 -6.71 6.05 7.08
CA ARG A 45 -7.16 7.20 6.29
C ARG A 45 -6.00 7.88 5.57
N TRP A 46 -4.86 8.00 6.25
CA TRP A 46 -3.65 8.55 5.66
C TRP A 46 -3.17 7.74 4.47
N VAL A 47 -2.97 6.42 4.61
CA VAL A 47 -2.44 5.61 3.51
C VAL A 47 -3.42 5.54 2.33
N LEU A 48 -4.73 5.56 2.59
CA LEU A 48 -5.75 5.64 1.53
C LEU A 48 -5.74 7.01 0.83
N SER A 49 -5.50 8.11 1.56
CA SER A 49 -5.31 9.43 0.96
C SER A 49 -4.10 9.45 0.03
N VAL A 50 -2.94 8.97 0.52
CA VAL A 50 -1.72 8.89 -0.29
C VAL A 50 -1.91 7.99 -1.51
N LEU A 51 -2.65 6.88 -1.37
CA LEU A 51 -2.98 5.99 -2.48
C LEU A 51 -3.78 6.73 -3.57
N ASN A 52 -4.79 7.52 -3.19
CA ASN A 52 -5.58 8.28 -4.15
C ASN A 52 -4.75 9.40 -4.81
N THR A 53 -3.86 10.02 -4.06
CA THR A 53 -2.86 10.96 -4.60
C THR A 53 -1.92 10.28 -5.59
N LEU A 54 -1.47 9.04 -5.29
CA LEU A 54 -0.67 8.22 -6.20
C LEU A 54 -1.42 7.94 -7.51
N ILE A 55 -2.69 7.51 -7.46
CA ILE A 55 -3.49 7.22 -8.66
C ILE A 55 -3.52 8.45 -9.58
N LYS A 56 -3.80 9.64 -9.04
CA LYS A 56 -3.79 10.90 -9.80
C LYS A 56 -2.42 11.19 -10.41
N GLY A 57 -1.36 10.99 -9.63
CA GLY A 57 0.01 11.20 -10.08
C GLY A 57 0.40 10.27 -11.22
N VAL A 58 0.12 8.97 -11.07
CA VAL A 58 0.39 7.96 -12.11
C VAL A 58 -0.39 8.25 -13.38
N GLN A 59 -1.69 8.53 -13.26
CA GLN A 59 -2.52 8.88 -14.41
C GLN A 59 -1.96 10.08 -15.16
N LYS A 60 -1.64 11.18 -14.46
CA LYS A 60 -1.05 12.39 -15.03
C LYS A 60 0.27 12.11 -15.77
N GLU A 61 1.19 11.35 -15.16
CA GLU A 61 2.48 11.07 -15.79
C GLU A 61 2.33 10.13 -17.00
N MET A 62 1.39 9.19 -16.95
CA MET A 62 1.08 8.34 -18.11
C MET A 62 0.45 9.15 -19.27
N GLU A 63 -0.44 10.09 -18.98
CA GLU A 63 -1.00 11.03 -19.98
C GLU A 63 0.08 11.93 -20.58
N ASN A 64 1.11 12.27 -19.81
CA ASN A 64 2.29 13.02 -20.28
C ASN A 64 3.33 12.14 -20.98
N PHE A 65 3.05 10.86 -21.22
CA PHE A 65 3.99 9.89 -21.78
C PHE A 65 5.31 9.75 -21.01
N ASP A 66 5.27 9.92 -19.67
CA ASP A 66 6.42 9.72 -18.78
C ASP A 66 6.24 8.48 -17.87
N PRO A 67 6.40 7.26 -18.42
CA PRO A 67 6.28 6.03 -17.65
C PRO A 67 7.38 5.90 -16.58
N THR A 68 8.51 6.58 -16.75
CA THR A 68 9.58 6.54 -15.77
C THR A 68 9.18 7.23 -14.47
N ARG A 69 8.57 8.41 -14.57
CA ARG A 69 8.03 9.10 -13.39
C ARG A 69 6.87 8.35 -12.77
N ALA A 70 5.95 7.86 -13.58
CA ALA A 70 4.84 7.05 -13.09
C ALA A 70 5.33 5.83 -12.29
N GLY A 71 6.31 5.08 -12.82
CA GLY A 71 6.91 3.94 -12.13
C GLY A 71 7.60 4.32 -10.81
N ARG A 72 8.29 5.48 -10.77
CA ARG A 72 8.92 5.98 -9.52
C ARG A 72 7.89 6.35 -8.46
N LEU A 73 6.76 6.94 -8.83
CA LEU A 73 5.68 7.22 -7.88
C LEU A 73 5.14 5.93 -7.23
N ILE A 74 4.98 4.87 -8.02
CA ILE A 74 4.54 3.57 -7.50
C ILE A 74 5.61 2.98 -6.58
N GLU A 75 6.88 3.03 -6.98
CA GLU A 75 8.01 2.55 -6.17
C GLU A 75 8.10 3.28 -4.83
N ASP A 76 8.00 4.61 -4.84
CA ASP A 76 8.07 5.43 -3.62
C ASP A 76 6.92 5.11 -2.67
N PHE A 77 5.69 4.99 -3.17
CA PHE A 77 4.54 4.61 -2.35
C PHE A 77 4.72 3.22 -1.71
N VAL A 78 5.10 2.21 -2.50
CA VAL A 78 5.24 0.83 -2.00
C VAL A 78 6.34 0.74 -0.95
N ASN A 79 7.50 1.34 -1.22
CA ASN A 79 8.65 1.22 -0.34
C ASN A 79 8.50 2.09 0.92
N ASN A 80 8.14 3.35 0.75
CA ASN A 80 8.15 4.31 1.84
C ASN A 80 6.83 4.29 2.62
N ASP A 81 5.70 4.53 1.96
CA ASP A 81 4.43 4.71 2.66
C ASP A 81 3.79 3.39 3.06
N LEU A 82 3.67 2.44 2.14
CA LEU A 82 2.98 1.18 2.40
C LEU A 82 3.80 0.23 3.29
N SER A 83 5.01 -0.13 2.87
CA SER A 83 5.82 -1.12 3.59
C SER A 83 6.47 -0.56 4.84
N ASN A 84 7.25 0.53 4.70
CA ASN A 84 8.07 1.05 5.80
C ASN A 84 7.26 1.80 6.87
N TRP A 85 6.10 2.35 6.52
CA TRP A 85 5.25 3.06 7.47
C TRP A 85 3.99 2.29 7.77
N TYR A 86 3.07 2.14 6.83
CA TYR A 86 1.78 1.55 7.11
C TYR A 86 1.89 0.13 7.69
N VAL A 87 2.49 -0.80 6.96
CA VAL A 87 2.61 -2.20 7.41
C VAL A 87 3.43 -2.31 8.68
N ARG A 88 4.58 -1.64 8.73
CA ARG A 88 5.49 -1.72 9.88
C ARG A 88 4.84 -1.25 11.18
N LEU A 89 4.08 -0.15 11.16
CA LEU A 89 3.43 0.40 12.34
C LEU A 89 2.19 -0.40 12.77
N ASN A 90 1.51 -1.02 11.81
CA ASN A 90 0.26 -1.73 12.04
C ASN A 90 0.40 -3.24 12.30
N ARG A 91 1.61 -3.81 12.31
CA ARG A 91 1.82 -5.26 12.50
C ARG A 91 1.05 -5.84 13.68
N LYS A 92 0.98 -5.11 14.79
CA LYS A 92 0.28 -5.56 16.01
C LYS A 92 -1.23 -5.75 15.81
N ARG A 93 -1.84 -5.00 14.90
CA ARG A 93 -3.27 -5.13 14.58
C ARG A 93 -3.59 -6.48 13.95
N PHE A 94 -2.64 -7.07 13.19
CA PHE A 94 -2.79 -8.38 12.56
C PHE A 94 -2.52 -9.55 13.50
N TRP A 95 -1.86 -9.34 14.64
CA TRP A 95 -1.47 -10.41 15.58
C TRP A 95 -2.57 -10.85 16.55
N GLY A 96 -3.64 -10.06 16.70
CA GLY A 96 -4.77 -10.40 17.56
C GLY A 96 -5.46 -11.69 17.11
N LYS A 97 -6.01 -12.47 18.06
CA LYS A 97 -6.74 -13.71 17.73
C LYS A 97 -8.13 -13.46 17.16
N GLU A 98 -8.79 -12.38 17.60
CA GLU A 98 -10.17 -12.06 17.22
C GLU A 98 -10.20 -11.06 16.06
N MET A 99 -11.16 -11.24 15.16
CA MET A 99 -11.43 -10.29 14.07
C MET A 99 -12.21 -9.09 14.62
N SER A 100 -11.50 -8.14 15.24
CA SER A 100 -12.09 -6.86 15.66
C SER A 100 -12.35 -5.95 14.47
N GLN A 101 -13.22 -4.94 14.65
CA GLN A 101 -13.47 -3.92 13.62
C GLN A 101 -12.17 -3.21 13.18
N ASP A 102 -11.27 -2.93 14.13
CA ASP A 102 -9.97 -2.33 13.84
C ASP A 102 -9.08 -3.25 13.00
N LYS A 103 -9.05 -4.54 13.32
CA LYS A 103 -8.31 -5.55 12.54
C LYS A 103 -8.90 -5.71 11.14
N LEU A 104 -10.23 -5.75 11.03
CA LEU A 104 -10.93 -5.81 9.74
C LEU A 104 -10.61 -4.57 8.89
N ALA A 105 -10.64 -3.37 9.48
CA ALA A 105 -10.25 -2.13 8.80
C ALA A 105 -8.83 -2.18 8.28
N ALA A 106 -7.88 -2.74 9.05
CA ALA A 106 -6.49 -2.91 8.62
C ALA A 106 -6.37 -3.86 7.42
N TYR A 107 -7.08 -5.00 7.43
CA TYR A 107 -7.11 -5.92 6.29
C TYR A 107 -7.70 -5.27 5.04
N GLN A 108 -8.86 -4.63 5.16
CA GLN A 108 -9.51 -3.96 4.05
C GLN A 108 -8.66 -2.84 3.45
N THR A 109 -7.98 -2.08 4.31
CA THR A 109 -7.06 -1.01 3.85
C THR A 109 -5.86 -1.58 3.11
N LEU A 110 -5.19 -2.60 3.67
CA LEU A 110 -4.03 -3.21 3.02
C LEU A 110 -4.40 -3.92 1.72
N TYR A 111 -5.55 -4.62 1.70
CA TYR A 111 -6.10 -5.24 0.50
C TYR A 111 -6.35 -4.21 -0.61
N THR A 112 -7.00 -3.09 -0.28
CA THR A 112 -7.24 -1.98 -1.22
C THR A 112 -5.92 -1.43 -1.77
N CYS A 113 -4.91 -1.25 -0.93
CA CYS A 113 -3.59 -0.79 -1.38
C CYS A 113 -2.94 -1.78 -2.35
N LEU A 114 -2.92 -3.08 -2.01
CA LEU A 114 -2.27 -4.11 -2.82
C LEU A 114 -2.97 -4.31 -4.17
N THR A 115 -4.29 -4.37 -4.19
CA THR A 115 -5.07 -4.52 -5.44
C THR A 115 -4.91 -3.31 -6.35
N THR A 116 -4.93 -2.11 -5.79
CA THR A 116 -4.70 -0.87 -6.54
C THR A 116 -3.28 -0.82 -7.12
N VAL A 117 -2.26 -1.17 -6.32
CA VAL A 117 -0.87 -1.24 -6.78
C VAL A 117 -0.72 -2.27 -7.91
N ALA A 118 -1.36 -3.45 -7.81
CA ALA A 118 -1.34 -4.44 -8.88
C ALA A 118 -1.89 -3.86 -10.20
N LYS A 119 -3.01 -3.14 -10.15
CA LYS A 119 -3.58 -2.48 -11.33
C LYS A 119 -2.68 -1.38 -11.90
N LEU A 120 -2.09 -0.54 -11.04
CA LEU A 120 -1.16 0.52 -11.47
C LEU A 120 0.11 -0.05 -12.09
N LEU A 121 0.55 -1.24 -11.65
CA LEU A 121 1.74 -1.94 -12.15
C LEU A 121 1.50 -2.69 -13.47
N ALA A 122 0.26 -2.95 -13.85
CA ALA A 122 -0.04 -3.75 -15.03
C ALA A 122 0.68 -3.28 -16.32
N PRO A 123 0.81 -1.97 -16.62
CA PRO A 123 1.55 -1.50 -17.79
C PRO A 123 3.08 -1.67 -17.68
N PHE A 124 3.63 -1.79 -16.46
CA PHE A 124 5.08 -1.81 -16.21
C PHE A 124 5.64 -3.22 -16.00
N ALA A 125 4.89 -4.06 -15.30
CA ALA A 125 5.29 -5.42 -14.96
C ALA A 125 4.09 -6.38 -15.13
N PRO A 126 3.65 -6.63 -16.38
CA PRO A 126 2.37 -7.25 -16.69
C PRO A 126 2.19 -8.62 -16.02
N PHE A 127 3.19 -9.49 -16.06
CA PHE A 127 3.09 -10.85 -15.51
C PHE A 127 3.06 -10.84 -13.98
N PHE A 128 3.88 -10.01 -13.34
CA PHE A 128 3.89 -9.89 -11.88
C PHE A 128 2.60 -9.27 -11.36
N ALA A 129 2.12 -8.23 -12.03
CA ALA A 129 0.88 -7.55 -11.66
C ALA A 129 -0.33 -8.47 -11.78
N ASP A 130 -0.40 -9.25 -12.85
CA ASP A 130 -1.49 -10.21 -13.08
C ASP A 130 -1.49 -11.31 -12.04
N GLN A 131 -0.32 -11.91 -11.77
CA GLN A 131 -0.18 -12.92 -10.72
C GLN A 131 -0.61 -12.36 -9.35
N LEU A 132 -0.12 -11.19 -8.96
CA LEU A 132 -0.48 -10.55 -7.69
C LEU A 132 -1.99 -10.28 -7.60
N PHE A 133 -2.60 -9.80 -8.68
CA PHE A 133 -4.03 -9.53 -8.73
C PHE A 133 -4.88 -10.79 -8.58
N CYS A 134 -4.49 -11.88 -9.24
CA CYS A 134 -5.13 -13.17 -9.13
C CYS A 134 -4.95 -13.79 -7.74
N ASP A 135 -3.73 -13.74 -7.18
CA ASP A 135 -3.42 -14.29 -5.86
C ASP A 135 -4.15 -13.55 -4.73
N LEU A 136 -4.49 -12.27 -4.93
CA LEU A 136 -5.34 -11.49 -4.01
C LEU A 136 -6.83 -11.84 -4.12
N GLY A 137 -7.25 -12.69 -5.06
CA GLY A 137 -8.65 -12.98 -5.32
C GLY A 137 -9.42 -11.83 -5.99
N ALA A 138 -8.72 -10.77 -6.41
CA ALA A 138 -9.33 -9.57 -6.98
C ALA A 138 -9.98 -9.85 -8.35
N ALA A 139 -9.47 -10.84 -9.09
CA ALA A 139 -10.04 -11.27 -10.36
C ALA A 139 -11.48 -11.77 -10.20
N GLN A 140 -11.75 -12.56 -9.16
CA GLN A 140 -13.08 -13.08 -8.85
C GLN A 140 -14.04 -11.95 -8.42
N LEU A 141 -13.59 -11.07 -7.54
CA LEU A 141 -14.39 -9.93 -7.05
C LEU A 141 -14.79 -8.97 -8.18
N GLU A 142 -13.90 -8.75 -9.14
CA GLU A 142 -14.17 -7.86 -10.27
C GLU A 142 -14.78 -8.58 -11.49
N SER A 143 -15.14 -9.86 -11.33
CA SER A 143 -15.70 -10.68 -12.41
C SER A 143 -14.84 -10.64 -13.68
N THR A 144 -13.52 -10.68 -13.53
CA THR A 144 -12.54 -10.67 -14.61
C THR A 144 -11.57 -11.85 -14.46
N THR A 145 -10.79 -12.13 -15.49
CA THR A 145 -9.79 -13.22 -15.48
C THR A 145 -8.36 -12.71 -15.40
N SER A 146 -8.16 -11.42 -15.52
CA SER A 146 -6.83 -10.81 -15.56
C SER A 146 -6.87 -9.34 -15.14
N VAL A 147 -5.80 -8.86 -14.53
CA VAL A 147 -5.62 -7.43 -14.21
C VAL A 147 -5.70 -6.54 -15.47
N HIS A 148 -5.32 -7.07 -16.63
CA HIS A 148 -5.33 -6.35 -17.91
C HIS A 148 -6.75 -6.12 -18.46
N LEU A 149 -7.74 -6.85 -17.95
CA LEU A 149 -9.15 -6.66 -18.28
C LEU A 149 -9.90 -5.86 -17.20
N ALA A 150 -9.25 -5.62 -16.07
CA ALA A 150 -9.80 -4.79 -15.01
C ALA A 150 -9.77 -3.31 -15.37
N LYS A 151 -10.66 -2.53 -14.79
CA LYS A 151 -10.65 -1.07 -14.98
C LYS A 151 -9.41 -0.47 -14.32
N PHE A 152 -8.77 0.47 -15.01
CA PHE A 152 -7.70 1.27 -14.42
C PHE A 152 -8.22 2.05 -13.20
N PRO A 153 -7.45 2.15 -12.11
CA PRO A 153 -7.90 2.83 -10.90
C PRO A 153 -8.25 4.30 -11.16
N VAL A 154 -9.36 4.74 -10.58
CA VAL A 154 -9.77 6.15 -10.57
C VAL A 154 -9.66 6.66 -9.15
N ALA A 155 -9.05 7.84 -8.97
CA ALA A 155 -8.90 8.44 -7.65
C ALA A 155 -10.24 8.91 -7.10
N ASP A 156 -10.52 8.60 -5.84
CA ASP A 156 -11.60 9.20 -5.08
C ASP A 156 -11.09 10.49 -4.41
N GLU A 157 -11.53 11.64 -4.95
CA GLU A 157 -11.14 12.96 -4.44
C GLU A 157 -11.56 13.18 -2.99
N GLN A 158 -12.63 12.52 -2.53
CA GLN A 158 -13.15 12.68 -1.17
C GLN A 158 -12.26 12.02 -0.12
N LEU A 159 -11.43 11.06 -0.53
CA LEU A 159 -10.47 10.38 0.34
C LEU A 159 -9.13 11.11 0.44
N ILE A 160 -8.90 12.16 -0.37
CA ILE A 160 -7.65 12.91 -0.36
C ILE A 160 -7.70 13.96 0.76
N ASP A 161 -6.92 13.73 1.81
CA ASP A 161 -6.71 14.64 2.94
C ASP A 161 -5.27 15.20 2.90
N ARG A 162 -5.09 16.35 2.25
CA ARG A 162 -3.78 16.97 2.07
C ARG A 162 -3.13 17.36 3.39
N GLU A 163 -3.92 17.83 4.35
CA GLU A 163 -3.39 18.21 5.66
C GLU A 163 -2.84 17.00 6.41
N LEU A 164 -3.54 15.87 6.35
CA LEU A 164 -3.09 14.61 6.93
C LEU A 164 -1.81 14.09 6.24
N GLU A 165 -1.74 14.16 4.90
CA GLU A 165 -0.55 13.79 4.14
C GLU A 165 0.67 14.64 4.54
N GLU A 166 0.50 15.97 4.68
CA GLU A 166 1.56 16.89 5.08
C GLU A 166 2.03 16.62 6.52
N ARG A 167 1.12 16.42 7.47
CA ARG A 167 1.44 16.08 8.86
C ARG A 167 2.24 14.79 8.95
N MET A 168 1.81 13.75 8.24
CA MET A 168 2.53 12.47 8.20
C MET A 168 3.87 12.59 7.48
N GLY A 169 3.96 13.33 6.40
CA GLY A 169 5.22 13.63 5.72
C GLY A 169 6.22 14.36 6.62
N MET A 170 5.76 15.28 7.47
CA MET A 170 6.57 15.92 8.49
C MET A 170 7.08 14.91 9.53
N ALA A 171 6.20 14.04 10.05
CA ALA A 171 6.57 13.00 11.00
C ALA A 171 7.60 12.02 10.42
N GLN A 172 7.46 11.63 9.15
CA GLN A 172 8.42 10.79 8.43
C GLN A 172 9.79 11.47 8.33
N LYS A 173 9.84 12.75 7.94
CA LYS A 173 11.08 13.54 7.84
C LYS A 173 11.77 13.66 9.20
N ILE A 174 11.05 14.04 10.24
CA ILE A 174 11.60 14.18 11.61
C ILE A 174 12.16 12.83 12.08
N THR A 175 11.43 11.74 11.91
CA THR A 175 11.88 10.40 12.31
C THR A 175 13.15 9.99 11.57
N SER A 176 13.22 10.24 10.26
CA SER A 176 14.40 9.95 9.44
C SER A 176 15.61 10.77 9.90
N MET A 177 15.43 12.06 10.20
CA MET A 177 16.49 12.94 10.72
C MET A 177 16.99 12.47 12.09
N VAL A 178 16.09 12.10 13.00
CA VAL A 178 16.45 11.57 14.33
C VAL A 178 17.24 10.26 14.19
N HIS A 179 16.81 9.36 13.33
CA HIS A 179 17.55 8.12 13.07
C HIS A 179 18.94 8.37 12.47
N ALA A 180 19.05 9.31 11.53
CA ALA A 180 20.35 9.70 10.96
C ALA A 180 21.30 10.29 12.01
N LEU A 181 20.81 11.18 12.89
CA LEU A 181 21.60 11.74 13.99
C LEU A 181 22.03 10.65 14.98
N ARG A 182 21.12 9.77 15.41
CA ARG A 182 21.45 8.66 16.33
C ARG A 182 22.51 7.74 15.73
N LYS A 183 22.40 7.43 14.44
CA LYS A 183 23.41 6.63 13.72
C LYS A 183 24.78 7.33 13.70
N LYS A 184 24.80 8.65 13.49
CA LYS A 184 26.06 9.45 13.46
C LYS A 184 26.78 9.42 14.79
N VAL A 185 26.07 9.43 15.92
CA VAL A 185 26.63 9.39 17.27
C VAL A 185 26.59 8.00 17.91
N ASN A 186 26.29 6.97 17.13
CA ASN A 186 26.28 5.55 17.52
C ASN A 186 25.37 5.22 18.71
N ILE A 187 24.24 5.94 18.85
CA ILE A 187 23.22 5.68 19.88
C ILE A 187 22.20 4.69 19.36
N ALA A 188 21.97 3.60 20.10
CA ALA A 188 20.96 2.60 19.75
C ALA A 188 19.53 3.18 19.76
N VAL A 189 18.66 2.65 18.89
CA VAL A 189 17.24 3.08 18.80
C VAL A 189 16.44 2.60 20.02
N ARG A 190 16.85 1.46 20.59
CA ARG A 190 16.27 0.93 21.84
C ARG A 190 17.33 1.05 22.94
N GLN A 191 17.03 1.80 23.95
CA GLN A 191 17.67 1.77 25.27
C GLN A 191 16.60 1.46 26.29
#